data_1c80d862f9de268bf30df7fe8ced0a3a
#
_entry.id   1c80d862f9de268bf30df7fe8ced0a3a
#
_cell.length_a   1.000
_cell.length_b   1.000
_cell.length_c   1.000
_cell.angle_alpha   90.00
_cell.angle_beta   90.00
_cell.angle_gamma   90.00
#
_symmetry.space_group_name_H-M   'P 1'
#
loop_
_entity.id
_entity.type
_entity.pdbx_description
1 polymer ?
#
loop_
_entity_poly.entity_id
_entity_poly.type
_entity_poly.pdbx_seq_one_letter_code
_entity_poly.pdbx_strand_id
1 'polypeptide(L)'
;MLPAWTRPLSHRELLERGEEARKRAPRRALAELASGTRDPLGILAAQNSSRIPELLPLRAERMSTTPFAFYRGTAALMAADLADAPHSGILVASCGDAHVSNFGFYASAERRLMFDLNDFDEAAWAPWEWDVKRLVASIVVGGMASGRSDEVIDTAVLTAVSGYARGIARATELSPTARYFTHFDVASSRTMLDKASQKAIRRAVKQAERRTGERAVRRLTVEDADGRRRFVPDEPTTTAVGPALLDAVHDLLSQYRRTTSPDVALLFDHFTVSDVARRVVGVGSVGTRCYLVLFQDGEGATILMQPKQASQSVLVEYGRIPQPTALQEVIDADGEGARVVAMQRILQALSDPFLGHMRNTSADFYVRQFHDMKGSIDVEDLDDGPFITYGQACGATIARAHSQSLTATEVAGYIGNGRVLGQALLEWARAYAAVSLADYEAFRASL
;
A
#
# COMPACT_ATOMS: atom_id res chain seq x y z
N MET A 1 24.79 -31.99 9.25
CA MET A 1 23.71 -32.97 9.50
C MET A 1 22.41 -32.30 9.08
N LEU A 2 21.62 -32.91 8.17
CA LEU A 2 20.29 -32.33 7.84
C LEU A 2 19.42 -32.43 9.09
N PRO A 3 18.57 -31.41 9.37
CA PRO A 3 17.60 -31.51 10.47
C PRO A 3 16.63 -32.67 10.22
N ALA A 4 16.17 -33.31 11.30
CA ALA A 4 15.17 -34.38 11.20
C ALA A 4 13.96 -33.86 10.42
N TRP A 5 13.55 -34.60 9.38
CA TRP A 5 12.37 -34.24 8.59
C TRP A 5 11.12 -34.28 9.48
N THR A 6 10.40 -33.15 9.51
CA THR A 6 9.09 -33.03 10.17
C THR A 6 8.04 -32.78 9.08
N ARG A 7 7.02 -33.60 9.05
CA ARG A 7 5.93 -33.44 8.07
C ARG A 7 5.24 -32.10 8.29
N PRO A 8 5.17 -31.20 7.26
CA PRO A 8 4.35 -29.99 7.35
C PRO A 8 2.87 -30.35 7.54
N LEU A 9 2.11 -29.43 8.13
CA LEU A 9 0.66 -29.59 8.26
C LEU A 9 0.01 -29.67 6.88
N SER A 10 -0.95 -30.56 6.74
CA SER A 10 -1.76 -30.67 5.53
C SER A 10 -2.73 -29.49 5.41
N HIS A 11 -3.25 -29.26 4.20
CA HIS A 11 -4.28 -28.27 3.95
C HIS A 11 -5.48 -28.41 4.91
N ARG A 12 -5.94 -29.64 5.16
CA ARG A 12 -7.04 -29.93 6.08
C ARG A 12 -6.69 -29.52 7.52
N GLU A 13 -5.53 -29.90 8.02
CA GLU A 13 -5.08 -29.55 9.39
C GLU A 13 -4.98 -28.04 9.58
N LEU A 14 -4.55 -27.30 8.55
CA LEU A 14 -4.50 -25.82 8.57
C LEU A 14 -5.92 -25.20 8.55
N LEU A 15 -6.88 -25.76 7.79
CA LEU A 15 -8.28 -25.30 7.83
C LEU A 15 -8.87 -25.52 9.23
N GLU A 16 -8.66 -26.68 9.84
CA GLU A 16 -9.13 -27.02 11.20
C GLU A 16 -8.55 -26.03 12.24
N ARG A 17 -7.28 -25.62 12.12
CA ARG A 17 -6.68 -24.59 12.98
C ARG A 17 -7.37 -23.23 12.83
N GLY A 18 -7.70 -22.85 11.61
CA GLY A 18 -8.46 -21.63 11.35
C GLY A 18 -9.87 -21.69 11.95
N GLU A 19 -10.54 -22.85 11.88
CA GLU A 19 -11.84 -23.06 12.53
C GLU A 19 -11.74 -22.98 14.05
N GLU A 20 -10.67 -23.52 14.63
CA GLU A 20 -10.41 -23.46 16.06
C GLU A 20 -10.22 -22.02 16.56
N ALA A 21 -9.60 -21.15 15.75
CA ALA A 21 -9.45 -19.73 16.09
C ALA A 21 -10.78 -19.01 16.31
N ARG A 22 -11.90 -19.51 15.74
CA ARG A 22 -13.26 -18.98 15.98
C ARG A 22 -13.71 -19.13 17.45
N LYS A 23 -13.12 -20.04 18.20
CA LYS A 23 -13.45 -20.22 19.63
C LYS A 23 -12.89 -19.06 20.47
N ARG A 24 -11.73 -18.54 20.08
CA ARG A 24 -11.09 -17.38 20.74
C ARG A 24 -11.71 -16.06 20.30
N ALA A 25 -11.94 -15.91 19.00
CA ALA A 25 -12.55 -14.73 18.41
C ALA A 25 -13.66 -15.18 17.44
N PRO A 26 -14.92 -15.25 17.88
CA PRO A 26 -16.04 -15.54 17.00
C PRO A 26 -16.12 -14.49 15.87
N ARG A 27 -16.42 -14.92 14.65
CA ARG A 27 -16.51 -14.01 13.49
C ARG A 27 -17.42 -12.80 13.69
N ARG A 28 -18.47 -12.95 14.54
CA ARG A 28 -19.38 -11.84 14.88
C ARG A 28 -18.72 -10.80 15.77
N ALA A 29 -17.75 -11.18 16.61
CA ALA A 29 -17.01 -10.24 17.45
C ALA A 29 -16.17 -9.26 16.62
N LEU A 30 -15.88 -9.57 15.34
CA LEU A 30 -15.20 -8.63 14.44
C LEU A 30 -16.03 -7.37 14.12
N ALA A 31 -17.34 -7.36 14.46
CA ALA A 31 -18.18 -6.17 14.40
C ALA A 31 -17.91 -5.16 15.53
N GLU A 32 -17.24 -5.60 16.60
CA GLU A 32 -17.02 -4.76 17.77
C GLU A 32 -15.91 -3.73 17.51
N LEU A 33 -16.16 -2.49 17.95
CA LEU A 33 -15.13 -1.44 18.04
C LEU A 33 -14.33 -1.62 19.34
N ALA A 34 -13.12 -1.08 19.39
CA ALA A 34 -12.36 -0.98 20.61
C ALA A 34 -13.12 -0.11 21.63
N SER A 35 -13.08 -0.52 22.90
CA SER A 35 -13.76 0.18 24.01
C SER A 35 -12.83 1.14 24.80
N GLY A 36 -11.57 1.28 24.39
CA GLY A 36 -10.56 2.08 25.07
C GLY A 36 -10.71 3.59 24.87
N THR A 37 -9.99 4.35 25.69
CA THR A 37 -9.86 5.80 25.52
C THR A 37 -9.02 6.07 24.26
N ARG A 38 -9.52 6.93 23.38
CA ARG A 38 -8.87 7.32 22.13
C ARG A 38 -8.28 8.72 22.24
N ASP A 39 -7.09 8.89 21.64
CA ASP A 39 -6.46 10.20 21.47
C ASP A 39 -6.03 10.41 20.00
N PRO A 40 -6.98 10.63 19.08
CA PRO A 40 -6.68 10.78 17.67
C PRO A 40 -5.78 11.97 17.36
N LEU A 41 -5.98 13.12 18.04
CA LEU A 41 -5.16 14.32 17.82
C LEU A 41 -3.74 14.13 18.34
N GLY A 42 -3.56 13.46 19.50
CA GLY A 42 -2.24 13.15 20.05
C GLY A 42 -1.44 12.22 19.13
N ILE A 43 -2.07 11.19 18.56
CA ILE A 43 -1.43 10.30 17.56
C ILE A 43 -0.99 11.10 16.32
N LEU A 44 -1.85 11.98 15.79
CA LEU A 44 -1.50 12.83 14.64
C LEU A 44 -0.37 13.81 14.98
N ALA A 45 -0.36 14.37 16.18
CA ALA A 45 0.71 15.24 16.66
C ALA A 45 2.04 14.48 16.81
N ALA A 46 2.01 13.26 17.35
CA ALA A 46 3.18 12.38 17.44
C ALA A 46 3.75 12.07 16.06
N GLN A 47 2.91 11.70 15.08
CA GLN A 47 3.35 11.50 13.69
C GLN A 47 3.96 12.78 13.08
N ASN A 48 3.42 13.94 13.40
CA ASN A 48 3.92 15.20 12.86
C ASN A 48 5.31 15.56 13.41
N SER A 49 5.70 15.09 14.58
CA SER A 49 7.03 15.38 15.17
C SER A 49 8.20 14.84 14.35
N SER A 50 8.00 13.77 13.57
CA SER A 50 9.01 13.16 12.71
C SER A 50 9.01 13.72 11.27
N ARG A 51 8.08 14.62 10.94
CA ARG A 51 7.90 15.16 9.60
C ARG A 51 8.67 16.48 9.41
N ILE A 52 8.82 16.88 8.15
CA ILE A 52 9.39 18.18 7.76
C ILE A 52 8.41 19.29 8.20
N PRO A 53 8.80 20.18 9.15
CA PRO A 53 7.87 21.14 9.75
C PRO A 53 7.19 22.06 8.74
N GLU A 54 7.93 22.51 7.72
CA GLU A 54 7.44 23.43 6.68
C GLU A 54 6.34 22.82 5.80
N LEU A 55 6.18 21.51 5.82
CA LEU A 55 5.15 20.80 5.06
C LEU A 55 3.91 20.43 5.90
N LEU A 56 3.92 20.69 7.22
CA LEU A 56 2.79 20.38 8.08
C LEU A 56 1.52 21.18 7.71
N PRO A 57 1.60 22.50 7.37
CA PRO A 57 0.42 23.23 6.91
C PRO A 57 -0.19 22.60 5.64
N LEU A 58 0.63 22.20 4.68
CA LEU A 58 0.15 21.53 3.45
C LEU A 58 -0.47 20.16 3.76
N ARG A 59 0.07 19.43 4.73
CA ARG A 59 -0.52 18.16 5.19
C ARG A 59 -1.91 18.40 5.79
N ALA A 60 -2.03 19.38 6.68
CA ALA A 60 -3.28 19.77 7.31
C ALA A 60 -4.32 20.20 6.28
N GLU A 61 -3.95 21.06 5.34
CA GLU A 61 -4.79 21.47 4.22
C GLU A 61 -5.33 20.26 3.43
N ARG A 62 -4.44 19.36 2.98
CA ARG A 62 -4.86 18.19 2.19
C ARG A 62 -5.73 17.22 2.98
N MET A 63 -5.45 17.00 4.26
CA MET A 63 -6.26 16.13 5.12
C MET A 63 -7.63 16.74 5.46
N SER A 64 -7.75 18.06 5.50
CA SER A 64 -9.01 18.75 5.85
C SER A 64 -9.97 18.90 4.67
N THR A 65 -9.59 18.53 3.44
CA THR A 65 -10.42 18.72 2.24
C THR A 65 -11.72 17.91 2.27
N THR A 66 -11.65 16.64 2.63
CA THR A 66 -12.82 15.75 2.72
C THR A 66 -12.61 14.71 3.83
N PRO A 67 -13.69 14.11 4.38
CA PRO A 67 -13.56 12.99 5.33
C PRO A 67 -12.76 11.82 4.74
N PHE A 68 -12.87 11.57 3.43
CA PHE A 68 -12.11 10.51 2.77
C PHE A 68 -10.62 10.86 2.64
N ALA A 69 -10.28 12.12 2.36
CA ALA A 69 -8.89 12.57 2.37
C ALA A 69 -8.26 12.44 3.77
N PHE A 70 -9.00 12.79 4.83
CA PHE A 70 -8.58 12.56 6.21
C PHE A 70 -8.36 11.08 6.49
N TYR A 71 -9.33 10.23 6.15
CA TYR A 71 -9.23 8.79 6.34
C TYR A 71 -7.95 8.21 5.71
N ARG A 72 -7.58 8.62 4.50
CA ARG A 72 -6.34 8.20 3.83
C ARG A 72 -5.06 8.59 4.58
N GLY A 73 -5.11 9.62 5.41
CA GLY A 73 -3.96 10.08 6.22
C GLY A 73 -3.89 9.47 7.62
N THR A 74 -4.80 8.55 7.99
CA THR A 74 -5.02 8.10 9.37
C THR A 74 -4.88 6.59 9.57
N ALA A 75 -3.94 5.95 8.86
CA ALA A 75 -3.61 4.54 9.08
C ALA A 75 -3.19 4.25 10.53
N ALA A 76 -2.44 5.18 11.17
CA ALA A 76 -2.01 5.06 12.56
C ALA A 76 -3.19 5.05 13.55
N LEU A 77 -4.21 5.90 13.32
CA LEU A 77 -5.41 5.92 14.17
C LEU A 77 -6.12 4.56 14.13
N MET A 78 -6.30 4.02 12.92
CA MET A 78 -6.93 2.71 12.78
C MET A 78 -6.07 1.60 13.38
N ALA A 79 -4.76 1.61 13.21
CA ALA A 79 -3.88 0.62 13.82
C ALA A 79 -3.97 0.63 15.35
N ALA A 80 -4.01 1.82 15.97
CA ALA A 80 -4.21 1.98 17.40
C ALA A 80 -5.58 1.43 17.85
N ASP A 81 -6.65 1.77 17.12
CA ASP A 81 -8.00 1.29 17.41
C ASP A 81 -8.11 -0.24 17.26
N LEU A 82 -7.51 -0.81 16.22
CA LEU A 82 -7.57 -2.25 15.97
C LEU A 82 -6.72 -3.07 16.94
N ALA A 83 -5.69 -2.48 17.54
CA ALA A 83 -4.85 -3.14 18.54
C ALA A 83 -5.63 -3.56 19.80
N ASP A 84 -6.70 -2.85 20.13
CA ASP A 84 -7.55 -3.10 21.28
C ASP A 84 -8.92 -3.69 20.91
N ALA A 85 -9.13 -3.98 19.61
CA ALA A 85 -10.34 -4.59 19.08
C ALA A 85 -10.20 -6.12 18.93
N PRO A 86 -11.29 -6.90 18.93
CA PRO A 86 -11.24 -8.33 18.67
C PRO A 86 -10.64 -8.66 17.30
N HIS A 87 -9.72 -9.64 17.29
CA HIS A 87 -9.12 -10.19 16.06
C HIS A 87 -8.82 -11.69 16.22
N SER A 88 -8.69 -12.42 15.10
CA SER A 88 -8.47 -13.87 15.10
C SER A 88 -7.09 -14.30 15.65
N GLY A 89 -6.13 -13.41 15.65
CA GLY A 89 -4.72 -13.69 15.95
C GLY A 89 -3.97 -14.41 14.84
N ILE A 90 -4.59 -14.58 13.65
CA ILE A 90 -3.94 -15.18 12.48
C ILE A 90 -3.21 -14.07 11.73
N LEU A 91 -1.88 -14.06 11.84
CA LEU A 91 -1.04 -13.04 11.20
C LEU A 91 -0.74 -13.42 9.75
N VAL A 92 -0.76 -12.43 8.88
CA VAL A 92 -0.34 -12.53 7.47
C VAL A 92 0.58 -11.36 7.12
N ALA A 93 1.31 -11.47 6.03
CA ALA A 93 1.92 -10.30 5.41
C ALA A 93 0.81 -9.36 4.96
N SER A 94 0.76 -8.16 5.54
CA SER A 94 -0.30 -7.15 5.36
C SER A 94 0.24 -5.88 4.69
N CYS A 95 -0.59 -5.21 3.92
CA CYS A 95 -0.27 -3.91 3.31
C CYS A 95 -0.23 -2.78 4.36
N GLY A 96 -1.04 -2.87 5.42
CA GLY A 96 -1.11 -1.91 6.52
C GLY A 96 -1.93 -0.66 6.24
N ASP A 97 -2.12 -0.30 4.97
CA ASP A 97 -2.96 0.84 4.57
C ASP A 97 -3.78 0.51 3.31
N ALA A 98 -4.54 -0.59 3.34
CA ALA A 98 -5.29 -1.14 2.22
C ALA A 98 -6.59 -0.37 1.88
N HIS A 99 -6.60 0.96 1.95
CA HIS A 99 -7.75 1.76 1.51
C HIS A 99 -7.93 1.74 -0.02
N VAL A 100 -9.16 1.95 -0.51
CA VAL A 100 -9.53 1.82 -1.94
C VAL A 100 -8.66 2.60 -2.93
N SER A 101 -8.00 3.69 -2.52
CA SER A 101 -7.10 4.45 -3.40
C SER A 101 -5.66 3.89 -3.43
N ASN A 102 -5.34 2.86 -2.64
CA ASN A 102 -4.04 2.18 -2.66
C ASN A 102 -4.01 0.96 -3.59
N PHE A 103 -5.00 0.85 -4.46
CA PHE A 103 -5.04 -0.12 -5.55
C PHE A 103 -4.97 0.60 -6.89
N GLY A 104 -4.35 -0.02 -7.87
CA GLY A 104 -4.27 0.59 -9.18
C GLY A 104 -3.38 -0.16 -10.16
N PHE A 105 -3.04 0.54 -11.25
CA PHE A 105 -2.26 -0.01 -12.34
C PHE A 105 -0.79 0.38 -12.22
N TYR A 106 0.08 -0.52 -12.66
CA TYR A 106 1.51 -0.28 -12.84
C TYR A 106 2.07 -1.25 -13.91
N ALA A 107 3.24 -0.95 -14.45
CA ALA A 107 3.93 -1.84 -15.36
C ALA A 107 4.73 -2.91 -14.59
N SER A 108 4.60 -4.18 -14.98
CA SER A 108 5.52 -5.22 -14.55
C SER A 108 6.89 -5.06 -15.23
N ALA A 109 7.88 -5.84 -14.78
CA ALA A 109 9.20 -5.92 -15.43
C ALA A 109 9.11 -6.28 -16.91
N GLU A 110 8.09 -7.04 -17.32
CA GLU A 110 7.78 -7.41 -18.70
C GLU A 110 6.98 -6.35 -19.47
N ARG A 111 6.78 -5.16 -18.89
CA ARG A 111 6.00 -4.04 -19.44
C ARG A 111 4.52 -4.37 -19.66
N ARG A 112 3.99 -5.37 -18.94
CA ARG A 112 2.56 -5.69 -18.92
C ARG A 112 1.86 -4.86 -17.84
N LEU A 113 0.65 -4.38 -18.14
CA LEU A 113 -0.14 -3.61 -17.19
C LEU A 113 -0.81 -4.54 -16.17
N MET A 114 -0.46 -4.38 -14.92
CA MET A 114 -0.97 -5.13 -13.78
C MET A 114 -1.93 -4.29 -12.96
N PHE A 115 -2.86 -4.93 -12.26
CA PHE A 115 -3.70 -4.31 -11.22
C PHE A 115 -3.36 -4.97 -9.89
N ASP A 116 -2.85 -4.16 -8.94
CA ASP A 116 -2.45 -4.66 -7.61
C ASP A 116 -2.39 -3.51 -6.59
N LEU A 117 -1.90 -3.81 -5.39
CA LEU A 117 -1.53 -2.83 -4.37
C LEU A 117 -0.41 -1.90 -4.87
N ASN A 118 -0.46 -0.63 -4.48
CA ASN A 118 0.43 0.42 -5.00
C ASN A 118 1.27 1.13 -3.93
N ASP A 119 0.98 0.94 -2.65
CA ASP A 119 1.70 1.55 -1.55
C ASP A 119 1.96 0.54 -0.43
N PHE A 120 3.20 0.45 0.04
CA PHE A 120 3.70 -0.54 0.99
C PHE A 120 4.46 0.12 2.15
N ASP A 121 4.33 1.43 2.33
CA ASP A 121 5.04 2.18 3.38
C ASP A 121 4.75 1.60 4.77
N GLU A 122 3.50 1.16 4.99
CA GLU A 122 3.03 0.58 6.25
C GLU A 122 3.02 -0.94 6.27
N ALA A 123 3.53 -1.60 5.22
CA ALA A 123 3.46 -3.06 5.12
C ALA A 123 4.30 -3.75 6.21
N ALA A 124 3.67 -4.68 6.92
CA ALA A 124 4.24 -5.50 7.97
C ALA A 124 3.35 -6.72 8.21
N TRP A 125 3.71 -7.60 9.14
CA TRP A 125 2.81 -8.68 9.55
C TRP A 125 1.76 -8.14 10.52
N ALA A 126 0.48 -8.51 10.27
CA ALA A 126 -0.65 -8.12 11.11
C ALA A 126 -1.78 -9.16 11.03
N PRO A 127 -2.79 -9.10 11.92
CA PRO A 127 -4.00 -9.88 11.75
C PRO A 127 -4.65 -9.59 10.39
N TRP A 128 -4.98 -10.64 9.63
CA TRP A 128 -5.47 -10.53 8.25
C TRP A 128 -6.70 -9.62 8.11
N GLU A 129 -7.53 -9.54 9.15
CA GLU A 129 -8.73 -8.71 9.15
C GLU A 129 -8.43 -7.21 9.13
N TRP A 130 -7.22 -6.76 9.49
CA TRP A 130 -6.90 -5.34 9.55
C TRP A 130 -6.89 -4.69 8.16
N ASP A 131 -6.27 -5.33 7.18
CA ASP A 131 -6.32 -4.86 5.78
C ASP A 131 -7.75 -4.89 5.23
N VAL A 132 -8.53 -5.95 5.52
CA VAL A 132 -9.91 -6.04 5.07
C VAL A 132 -10.78 -4.98 5.74
N LYS A 133 -10.60 -4.72 7.04
CA LYS A 133 -11.27 -3.63 7.78
C LYS A 133 -10.90 -2.26 7.19
N ARG A 134 -9.61 -2.03 6.86
CA ARG A 134 -9.15 -0.81 6.21
C ARG A 134 -9.82 -0.59 4.86
N LEU A 135 -9.96 -1.66 4.06
CA LEU A 135 -10.66 -1.63 2.78
C LEU A 135 -12.13 -1.27 2.97
N VAL A 136 -12.87 -2.04 3.79
CA VAL A 136 -14.33 -1.87 3.87
C VAL A 136 -14.74 -0.54 4.50
N ALA A 137 -14.02 -0.05 5.51
CA ALA A 137 -14.26 1.29 6.03
C ALA A 137 -13.97 2.38 4.99
N SER A 138 -12.93 2.21 4.16
CA SER A 138 -12.66 3.15 3.06
C SER A 138 -13.75 3.15 1.98
N ILE A 139 -14.41 2.02 1.73
CA ILE A 139 -15.57 1.92 0.84
C ILE A 139 -16.74 2.72 1.43
N VAL A 140 -17.00 2.58 2.74
CA VAL A 140 -18.07 3.34 3.40
C VAL A 140 -17.79 4.83 3.37
N VAL A 141 -16.61 5.26 3.86
CA VAL A 141 -16.25 6.70 3.95
C VAL A 141 -16.20 7.33 2.56
N GLY A 142 -15.59 6.67 1.57
CA GLY A 142 -15.53 7.15 0.19
C GLY A 142 -16.88 7.16 -0.51
N GLY A 143 -17.72 6.14 -0.26
CA GLY A 143 -19.08 6.08 -0.76
C GLY A 143 -19.97 7.20 -0.21
N MET A 144 -19.90 7.46 1.09
CA MET A 144 -20.61 8.59 1.73
C MET A 144 -20.11 9.94 1.19
N ALA A 145 -18.81 10.12 1.06
CA ALA A 145 -18.20 11.35 0.54
C ALA A 145 -18.63 11.64 -0.92
N SER A 146 -18.89 10.60 -1.73
CA SER A 146 -19.40 10.73 -3.11
C SER A 146 -20.93 10.72 -3.21
N GLY A 147 -21.66 10.77 -2.08
CA GLY A 147 -23.11 10.89 -2.06
C GLY A 147 -23.87 9.65 -2.53
N ARG A 148 -23.26 8.46 -2.44
CA ARG A 148 -23.91 7.19 -2.84
C ARG A 148 -24.97 6.77 -1.82
N SER A 149 -25.97 6.02 -2.28
CA SER A 149 -26.99 5.46 -1.40
C SER A 149 -26.39 4.39 -0.45
N ASP A 150 -27.01 4.21 0.69
CA ASP A 150 -26.62 3.19 1.65
C ASP A 150 -26.65 1.78 1.05
N GLU A 151 -27.62 1.48 0.18
CA GLU A 151 -27.75 0.20 -0.52
C GLU A 151 -26.52 -0.09 -1.42
N VAL A 152 -26.06 0.92 -2.16
CA VAL A 152 -24.86 0.81 -3.01
C VAL A 152 -23.61 0.58 -2.17
N ILE A 153 -23.45 1.34 -1.09
CA ILE A 153 -22.31 1.20 -0.17
C ILE A 153 -22.29 -0.18 0.47
N ASP A 154 -23.42 -0.64 1.03
CA ASP A 154 -23.54 -1.94 1.67
C ASP A 154 -23.24 -3.09 0.70
N THR A 155 -23.77 -2.98 -0.53
CA THR A 155 -23.49 -3.94 -1.60
C THR A 155 -22.01 -3.96 -1.94
N ALA A 156 -21.35 -2.82 -2.03
CA ALA A 156 -19.92 -2.74 -2.32
C ALA A 156 -19.08 -3.38 -1.21
N VAL A 157 -19.39 -3.11 0.06
CA VAL A 157 -18.72 -3.73 1.23
C VAL A 157 -18.90 -5.24 1.20
N LEU A 158 -20.13 -5.74 1.10
CA LEU A 158 -20.42 -7.18 1.09
C LEU A 158 -19.75 -7.89 -0.10
N THR A 159 -19.72 -7.22 -1.24
CA THR A 159 -19.09 -7.76 -2.46
C THR A 159 -17.55 -7.76 -2.34
N ALA A 160 -16.95 -6.76 -1.70
CA ALA A 160 -15.51 -6.73 -1.41
C ALA A 160 -15.11 -7.87 -0.45
N VAL A 161 -15.83 -8.06 0.66
CA VAL A 161 -15.59 -9.17 1.60
C VAL A 161 -15.79 -10.52 0.93
N SER A 162 -16.82 -10.67 0.10
CA SER A 162 -17.05 -11.88 -0.69
C SER A 162 -15.94 -12.15 -1.70
N GLY A 163 -15.38 -11.09 -2.34
CA GLY A 163 -14.21 -11.15 -3.21
C GLY A 163 -12.99 -11.68 -2.46
N TYR A 164 -12.73 -11.15 -1.27
CA TYR A 164 -11.66 -11.61 -0.39
C TYR A 164 -11.84 -13.07 0.02
N ALA A 165 -13.02 -13.43 0.56
CA ALA A 165 -13.30 -14.79 1.05
C ALA A 165 -13.16 -15.85 -0.06
N ARG A 166 -13.70 -15.59 -1.24
CA ARG A 166 -13.53 -16.48 -2.41
C ARG A 166 -12.09 -16.51 -2.92
N GLY A 167 -11.42 -15.36 -2.92
CA GLY A 167 -10.04 -15.24 -3.37
C GLY A 167 -9.09 -16.08 -2.52
N ILE A 168 -9.17 -15.95 -1.18
CA ILE A 168 -8.30 -16.69 -0.27
C ILE A 168 -8.59 -18.20 -0.31
N ALA A 169 -9.87 -18.60 -0.37
CA ALA A 169 -10.26 -20.00 -0.48
C ALA A 169 -9.65 -20.66 -1.73
N ARG A 170 -9.85 -20.03 -2.92
CA ARG A 170 -9.27 -20.51 -4.18
C ARG A 170 -7.74 -20.55 -4.17
N ALA A 171 -7.11 -19.50 -3.65
CA ALA A 171 -5.65 -19.42 -3.60
C ALA A 171 -5.08 -20.56 -2.74
N THR A 172 -5.72 -20.92 -1.64
CA THR A 172 -5.23 -21.96 -0.73
C THR A 172 -5.44 -23.39 -1.25
N GLU A 173 -6.28 -23.61 -2.27
CA GLU A 173 -6.38 -24.87 -3.00
C GLU A 173 -5.16 -25.12 -3.92
N LEU A 174 -4.46 -24.06 -4.30
CA LEU A 174 -3.23 -24.13 -5.10
C LEU A 174 -2.03 -24.49 -4.23
N SER A 175 -1.04 -25.16 -4.83
CA SER A 175 0.25 -25.33 -4.16
C SER A 175 0.93 -23.98 -3.90
N PRO A 176 1.82 -23.87 -2.88
CA PRO A 176 2.56 -22.62 -2.64
C PRO A 176 3.28 -22.08 -3.87
N THR A 177 3.87 -22.94 -4.70
CA THR A 177 4.53 -22.58 -5.95
C THR A 177 3.53 -21.99 -6.96
N ALA A 178 2.36 -22.62 -7.12
CA ALA A 178 1.33 -22.12 -8.05
C ALA A 178 0.78 -20.75 -7.58
N ARG A 179 0.59 -20.57 -6.26
CA ARG A 179 0.20 -19.27 -5.67
C ARG A 179 1.22 -18.17 -5.95
N TYR A 180 2.51 -18.49 -5.81
CA TYR A 180 3.60 -17.55 -6.07
C TYR A 180 3.53 -16.94 -7.46
N PHE A 181 3.19 -17.74 -8.49
CA PHE A 181 3.06 -17.26 -9.86
C PHE A 181 1.68 -16.71 -10.23
N THR A 182 0.71 -16.73 -9.31
CA THR A 182 -0.63 -16.19 -9.57
C THR A 182 -0.64 -14.66 -9.51
N HIS A 183 -1.16 -14.01 -10.55
CA HIS A 183 -1.29 -12.56 -10.65
C HIS A 183 -2.54 -12.16 -11.46
N PHE A 184 -2.98 -10.91 -11.28
CA PHE A 184 -4.11 -10.34 -12.02
C PHE A 184 -3.61 -9.50 -13.20
N ASP A 185 -3.65 -10.11 -14.39
CA ASP A 185 -3.41 -9.43 -15.65
C ASP A 185 -4.70 -8.72 -16.09
N VAL A 186 -4.58 -7.44 -16.41
CA VAL A 186 -5.72 -6.61 -16.83
C VAL A 186 -6.33 -7.12 -18.13
N ALA A 187 -5.53 -7.60 -19.07
CA ALA A 187 -6.02 -8.09 -20.37
C ALA A 187 -6.91 -9.34 -20.22
N SER A 188 -6.50 -10.29 -19.40
CA SER A 188 -7.26 -11.53 -19.14
C SER A 188 -8.49 -11.32 -18.28
N SER A 189 -8.45 -10.39 -17.32
CA SER A 189 -9.55 -10.13 -16.40
C SER A 189 -10.71 -9.36 -17.03
N ARG A 190 -10.45 -8.58 -18.08
CA ARG A 190 -11.42 -7.68 -18.72
C ARG A 190 -12.65 -8.37 -19.30
N THR A 191 -12.50 -9.58 -19.79
CA THR A 191 -13.60 -10.32 -20.44
C THR A 191 -14.68 -10.79 -19.49
N MET A 192 -14.40 -10.84 -18.18
CA MET A 192 -15.34 -11.31 -17.15
C MET A 192 -16.17 -10.16 -16.55
N LEU A 193 -15.95 -8.92 -16.95
CA LEU A 193 -16.59 -7.75 -16.38
C LEU A 193 -17.76 -7.26 -17.25
N ASP A 194 -18.73 -6.61 -16.61
CA ASP A 194 -19.81 -5.92 -17.31
C ASP A 194 -19.31 -4.75 -18.18
N LYS A 195 -20.14 -4.25 -19.10
CA LYS A 195 -19.76 -3.21 -20.06
C LYS A 195 -19.36 -1.89 -19.41
N ALA A 196 -20.00 -1.50 -18.28
CA ALA A 196 -19.71 -0.25 -17.59
C ALA A 196 -18.36 -0.33 -16.89
N SER A 197 -18.10 -1.43 -16.16
CA SER A 197 -16.81 -1.72 -15.54
C SER A 197 -15.68 -1.82 -16.56
N GLN A 198 -15.92 -2.46 -17.72
CA GLN A 198 -14.94 -2.48 -18.83
C GLN A 198 -14.64 -1.07 -19.37
N LYS A 199 -15.63 -0.17 -19.43
CA LYS A 199 -15.43 1.22 -19.86
C LYS A 199 -14.60 1.99 -18.85
N ALA A 200 -14.88 1.85 -17.55
CA ALA A 200 -14.12 2.48 -16.46
C ALA A 200 -12.65 2.03 -16.49
N ILE A 201 -12.41 0.72 -16.58
CA ILE A 201 -11.06 0.16 -16.68
C ILE A 201 -10.32 0.66 -17.92
N ARG A 202 -10.97 0.66 -19.11
CA ARG A 202 -10.34 1.20 -20.33
C ARG A 202 -9.88 2.64 -20.17
N ARG A 203 -10.68 3.46 -19.46
CA ARG A 203 -10.35 4.87 -19.18
C ARG A 203 -9.12 4.98 -18.28
N ALA A 204 -9.09 4.19 -17.20
CA ALA A 204 -7.98 4.17 -16.25
C ALA A 204 -6.70 3.57 -16.88
N VAL A 205 -6.80 2.51 -17.68
CA VAL A 205 -5.68 1.92 -18.45
C VAL A 205 -5.08 2.96 -19.39
N LYS A 206 -5.91 3.65 -20.21
CA LYS A 206 -5.43 4.70 -21.12
C LYS A 206 -4.73 5.84 -20.39
N GLN A 207 -5.16 6.15 -19.17
CA GLN A 207 -4.52 7.14 -18.32
C GLN A 207 -3.18 6.64 -17.78
N ALA A 208 -3.14 5.37 -17.32
CA ALA A 208 -1.91 4.73 -16.83
C ALA A 208 -0.84 4.65 -17.93
N GLU A 209 -1.19 4.17 -19.13
CA GLU A 209 -0.29 4.10 -20.30
C GLU A 209 0.31 5.46 -20.69
N ARG A 210 -0.39 6.55 -20.36
CA ARG A 210 0.13 7.91 -20.58
C ARG A 210 1.10 8.39 -19.49
N ARG A 211 1.15 7.74 -18.34
CA ARG A 211 2.00 8.11 -17.20
C ARG A 211 3.31 7.32 -17.22
N THR A 212 4.12 7.53 -18.26
CA THR A 212 5.45 6.92 -18.35
C THR A 212 6.52 7.78 -17.70
N GLY A 213 7.64 7.17 -17.31
CA GLY A 213 8.80 7.89 -16.77
C GLY A 213 9.30 8.97 -17.72
N GLU A 214 9.38 8.72 -19.02
CA GLU A 214 9.78 9.71 -20.03
C GLU A 214 8.87 10.95 -20.07
N ARG A 215 7.54 10.75 -19.97
CA ARG A 215 6.60 11.88 -19.90
C ARG A 215 6.73 12.65 -18.60
N ALA A 216 7.01 11.96 -17.50
CA ALA A 216 7.28 12.62 -16.22
C ALA A 216 8.55 13.47 -16.33
N VAL A 217 9.63 12.95 -16.91
CA VAL A 217 10.87 13.71 -17.16
C VAL A 217 10.58 14.93 -18.00
N ARG A 218 9.95 14.80 -19.18
CA ARG A 218 9.62 15.95 -20.05
C ARG A 218 8.82 17.05 -19.35
N ARG A 219 7.95 16.68 -18.41
CA ARG A 219 7.11 17.64 -17.67
C ARG A 219 7.83 18.29 -16.50
N LEU A 220 8.72 17.55 -15.85
CA LEU A 220 9.34 17.97 -14.60
C LEU A 220 10.74 18.58 -14.81
N THR A 221 11.29 18.49 -16.02
CA THR A 221 12.67 18.92 -16.28
C THR A 221 12.78 19.77 -17.54
N VAL A 222 13.85 20.58 -17.56
CA VAL A 222 14.34 21.30 -18.73
C VAL A 222 15.78 20.87 -19.01
N GLU A 223 16.22 21.01 -20.24
CA GLU A 223 17.61 20.78 -20.65
C GLU A 223 18.38 22.07 -20.56
N ASP A 224 19.56 22.06 -19.93
CA ASP A 224 20.45 23.20 -19.87
C ASP A 224 21.37 23.28 -21.13
N ALA A 225 22.22 24.29 -21.21
CA ALA A 225 23.08 24.53 -22.37
C ALA A 225 24.09 23.40 -22.64
N ASP A 226 24.39 22.58 -21.65
CA ASP A 226 25.33 21.46 -21.72
C ASP A 226 24.64 20.13 -22.05
N GLY A 227 23.31 20.15 -22.34
CA GLY A 227 22.51 18.97 -22.63
C GLY A 227 22.10 18.18 -21.37
N ARG A 228 22.37 18.72 -20.19
CA ARG A 228 22.02 18.11 -18.91
C ARG A 228 20.59 18.49 -18.50
N ARG A 229 19.79 17.49 -18.10
CA ARG A 229 18.43 17.76 -17.64
C ARG A 229 18.40 18.13 -16.16
N ARG A 230 17.62 19.18 -15.85
CA ARG A 230 17.43 19.73 -14.51
C ARG A 230 15.95 19.79 -14.14
N PHE A 231 15.61 19.53 -12.89
CA PHE A 231 14.24 19.70 -12.41
C PHE A 231 13.84 21.18 -12.44
N VAL A 232 12.61 21.43 -12.89
CA VAL A 232 11.98 22.74 -12.77
C VAL A 232 11.39 22.86 -11.37
N PRO A 233 11.81 23.86 -10.57
CA PRO A 233 11.19 24.11 -9.26
C PRO A 233 9.69 24.42 -9.41
N ASP A 234 8.89 23.85 -8.49
CA ASP A 234 7.42 24.04 -8.40
C ASP A 234 7.05 23.95 -6.92
N GLU A 235 7.31 25.02 -6.18
CA GLU A 235 7.11 25.06 -4.73
C GLU A 235 5.62 25.05 -4.36
N PRO A 236 5.24 24.35 -3.28
CA PRO A 236 6.08 23.53 -2.40
C PRO A 236 6.27 22.08 -2.89
N THR A 237 5.80 21.74 -4.09
CA THR A 237 5.66 20.37 -4.61
C THR A 237 7.00 19.78 -5.07
N THR A 238 7.85 20.59 -5.71
CA THR A 238 9.19 20.22 -6.18
C THR A 238 10.17 21.31 -5.80
N THR A 239 11.12 20.99 -4.93
CA THR A 239 12.09 21.95 -4.42
C THR A 239 13.51 21.43 -4.60
N ALA A 240 14.48 22.34 -4.78
CA ALA A 240 15.89 21.97 -4.80
C ALA A 240 16.30 21.33 -3.46
N VAL A 241 17.32 20.48 -3.52
CA VAL A 241 17.92 19.87 -2.32
C VAL A 241 19.14 20.68 -1.88
N GLY A 242 19.43 20.64 -0.56
CA GLY A 242 20.58 21.33 0.00
C GLY A 242 21.92 20.66 -0.35
N PRO A 243 23.05 21.39 -0.21
CA PRO A 243 24.39 20.88 -0.56
C PRO A 243 24.76 19.59 0.14
N ALA A 244 24.47 19.45 1.42
CA ALA A 244 24.78 18.25 2.21
C ALA A 244 24.17 16.96 1.65
N LEU A 245 22.97 17.04 1.05
CA LEU A 245 22.37 15.87 0.39
C LEU A 245 23.05 15.61 -0.95
N LEU A 246 23.41 16.65 -1.72
CA LEU A 246 24.14 16.50 -2.97
C LEU A 246 25.49 15.83 -2.76
N ASP A 247 26.21 16.20 -1.70
CA ASP A 247 27.50 15.60 -1.33
C ASP A 247 27.32 14.11 -0.95
N ALA A 248 26.21 13.74 -0.31
CA ALA A 248 25.91 12.36 0.10
C ALA A 248 25.34 11.49 -1.04
N VAL A 249 24.94 12.05 -2.17
CA VAL A 249 24.23 11.32 -3.25
C VAL A 249 25.03 10.12 -3.74
N HIS A 250 26.34 10.26 -3.94
CA HIS A 250 27.17 9.15 -4.44
C HIS A 250 27.22 7.96 -3.48
N ASP A 251 27.36 8.23 -2.19
CA ASP A 251 27.38 7.18 -1.16
C ASP A 251 26.03 6.47 -1.05
N LEU A 252 24.93 7.24 -1.07
CA LEU A 252 23.58 6.72 -1.03
C LEU A 252 23.28 5.85 -2.27
N LEU A 253 23.68 6.28 -3.44
CA LEU A 253 23.51 5.50 -4.68
C LEU A 253 24.38 4.25 -4.68
N SER A 254 25.58 4.29 -4.11
CA SER A 254 26.43 3.12 -3.95
C SER A 254 25.79 2.09 -3.01
N GLN A 255 25.11 2.54 -1.93
CA GLN A 255 24.31 1.65 -1.06
C GLN A 255 23.12 1.06 -1.83
N TYR A 256 22.31 1.88 -2.50
CA TYR A 256 21.17 1.45 -3.29
C TYR A 256 21.57 0.37 -4.31
N ARG A 257 22.63 0.57 -5.08
CA ARG A 257 23.12 -0.40 -6.07
C ARG A 257 23.50 -1.76 -5.47
N ARG A 258 24.00 -1.80 -4.23
CA ARG A 258 24.30 -3.07 -3.54
C ARG A 258 23.05 -3.83 -3.12
N THR A 259 21.89 -3.18 -3.04
CA THR A 259 20.60 -3.75 -2.63
C THR A 259 19.68 -4.12 -3.79
N THR A 260 20.09 -3.76 -5.02
CA THR A 260 19.40 -4.16 -6.26
C THR A 260 19.96 -5.48 -6.80
N SER A 261 19.26 -6.07 -7.77
CA SER A 261 19.80 -7.23 -8.50
C SER A 261 21.01 -6.83 -9.36
N PRO A 262 21.96 -7.75 -9.62
CA PRO A 262 23.18 -7.45 -10.37
C PRO A 262 22.96 -6.88 -11.76
N ASP A 263 21.93 -7.32 -12.48
CA ASP A 263 21.53 -6.80 -13.79
C ASP A 263 21.06 -5.34 -13.74
N VAL A 264 20.30 -4.96 -12.70
CA VAL A 264 19.90 -3.57 -12.45
C VAL A 264 21.11 -2.72 -12.08
N ALA A 265 22.00 -3.22 -11.20
CA ALA A 265 23.23 -2.52 -10.85
C ALA A 265 24.09 -2.24 -12.09
N LEU A 266 24.23 -3.24 -12.99
CA LEU A 266 24.95 -3.08 -14.26
C LEU A 266 24.27 -2.08 -15.20
N LEU A 267 22.93 -2.08 -15.27
CA LEU A 267 22.20 -1.10 -16.07
C LEU A 267 22.51 0.33 -15.63
N PHE A 268 22.61 0.59 -14.33
CA PHE A 268 22.93 1.93 -13.81
C PHE A 268 24.36 2.38 -14.10
N ASP A 269 25.28 1.50 -14.53
CA ASP A 269 26.63 1.89 -14.99
C ASP A 269 26.61 2.70 -16.31
N HIS A 270 25.51 2.61 -17.07
CA HIS A 270 25.33 3.44 -18.28
C HIS A 270 24.85 4.86 -17.97
N PHE A 271 24.52 5.18 -16.73
CA PHE A 271 23.88 6.43 -16.35
C PHE A 271 24.70 7.20 -15.30
N THR A 272 24.56 8.51 -15.33
CA THR A 272 25.05 9.41 -14.28
C THR A 272 23.89 10.19 -13.69
N VAL A 273 24.02 10.65 -12.44
CA VAL A 273 23.02 11.53 -11.83
C VAL A 273 23.03 12.88 -12.53
N SER A 274 21.91 13.20 -13.15
CA SER A 274 21.72 14.50 -13.79
C SER A 274 21.23 15.53 -12.77
N ASP A 275 20.23 15.20 -11.96
CA ASP A 275 19.71 16.12 -10.95
C ASP A 275 18.98 15.40 -9.83
N VAL A 276 18.78 16.10 -8.69
CA VAL A 276 18.02 15.62 -7.52
C VAL A 276 17.10 16.73 -7.03
N ALA A 277 15.83 16.37 -6.74
CA ALA A 277 14.87 17.28 -6.17
C ALA A 277 14.09 16.61 -5.03
N ARG A 278 13.64 17.40 -4.04
CA ARG A 278 12.64 16.96 -3.08
C ARG A 278 11.27 17.03 -3.74
N ARG A 279 10.42 15.99 -3.51
CA ARG A 279 9.08 15.90 -4.09
C ARG A 279 8.04 15.63 -3.03
N VAL A 280 6.98 16.43 -2.98
CA VAL A 280 5.83 16.19 -2.10
C VAL A 280 4.77 15.39 -2.86
N VAL A 281 4.38 14.23 -2.32
CA VAL A 281 3.40 13.33 -2.94
C VAL A 281 2.31 12.92 -1.95
N GLY A 282 1.11 12.60 -2.48
CA GLY A 282 0.00 12.01 -1.72
C GLY A 282 -0.65 12.95 -0.69
N VAL A 283 -1.30 12.33 0.31
CA VAL A 283 -1.93 12.96 1.48
C VAL A 283 -1.24 12.48 2.75
N GLY A 284 -1.25 11.18 3.02
CA GLY A 284 -0.65 10.59 4.21
C GLY A 284 0.87 10.79 4.31
N SER A 285 1.58 10.74 3.17
CA SER A 285 3.03 10.89 3.09
C SER A 285 3.52 12.35 2.99
N VAL A 286 2.65 13.37 3.08
CA VAL A 286 3.09 14.77 3.13
C VAL A 286 3.93 15.00 4.39
N GLY A 287 5.10 15.61 4.21
CA GLY A 287 6.05 15.87 5.28
C GLY A 287 7.10 14.77 5.50
N THR A 288 6.98 13.58 4.89
CA THR A 288 8.07 12.62 4.84
C THR A 288 9.10 13.02 3.79
N ARG A 289 10.35 12.57 3.94
CA ARG A 289 11.41 12.84 2.96
C ARG A 289 11.18 11.98 1.72
N CYS A 290 10.80 12.62 0.63
CA CYS A 290 10.62 11.99 -0.66
C CYS A 290 11.42 12.79 -1.71
N TYR A 291 12.21 12.08 -2.49
CA TYR A 291 13.07 12.68 -3.50
C TYR A 291 12.78 12.11 -4.88
N LEU A 292 13.22 12.85 -5.90
CA LEU A 292 13.38 12.37 -7.26
C LEU A 292 14.86 12.44 -7.61
N VAL A 293 15.39 11.35 -8.16
CA VAL A 293 16.75 11.29 -8.70
C VAL A 293 16.64 11.02 -10.19
N LEU A 294 17.12 11.95 -10.97
CA LEU A 294 17.16 11.86 -12.42
C LEU A 294 18.53 11.35 -12.87
N PHE A 295 18.51 10.25 -13.58
CA PHE A 295 19.67 9.67 -14.24
C PHE A 295 19.62 9.95 -15.73
N GLN A 296 20.78 10.20 -16.36
CA GLN A 296 20.91 10.47 -17.78
C GLN A 296 22.15 9.75 -18.33
N ASP A 297 22.01 9.12 -19.50
CA ASP A 297 23.13 8.54 -20.24
C ASP A 297 23.76 9.54 -21.22
N GLY A 298 24.77 9.11 -21.99
CA GLY A 298 25.47 9.94 -22.95
C GLY A 298 24.65 10.38 -24.17
N GLU A 299 23.54 9.72 -24.46
CA GLU A 299 22.65 10.01 -25.59
C GLU A 299 21.37 10.73 -25.15
N GLY A 300 21.26 11.08 -23.86
CA GLY A 300 20.11 11.80 -23.30
C GLY A 300 18.93 10.92 -22.88
N ALA A 301 19.08 9.58 -22.91
CA ALA A 301 18.06 8.70 -22.31
C ALA A 301 18.06 8.87 -20.80
N THR A 302 16.88 8.74 -20.18
CA THR A 302 16.70 9.06 -18.76
C THR A 302 15.99 7.97 -17.99
N ILE A 303 16.39 7.78 -16.71
CA ILE A 303 15.66 7.00 -15.71
C ILE A 303 15.33 7.95 -14.55
N LEU A 304 14.07 7.91 -14.08
CA LEU A 304 13.60 8.70 -12.95
C LEU A 304 13.29 7.79 -11.78
N MET A 305 14.04 7.93 -10.69
CA MET A 305 13.92 7.14 -9.49
C MET A 305 13.33 7.95 -8.34
N GLN A 306 12.61 7.28 -7.45
CA GLN A 306 11.97 7.88 -6.29
C GLN A 306 12.44 7.21 -4.99
N PRO A 307 13.43 7.77 -4.31
CA PRO A 307 13.69 7.47 -2.90
C PRO A 307 12.58 8.05 -2.01
N LYS A 308 12.00 7.21 -1.15
CA LYS A 308 11.03 7.61 -0.12
C LYS A 308 11.52 7.17 1.26
N GLN A 309 11.38 8.06 2.23
CA GLN A 309 11.64 7.72 3.63
C GLN A 309 10.71 6.59 4.07
N ALA A 310 11.29 5.58 4.71
CA ALA A 310 10.61 4.53 5.42
C ALA A 310 10.75 4.77 6.92
N SER A 311 9.63 4.80 7.63
CA SER A 311 9.55 4.84 9.08
C SER A 311 9.06 3.49 9.60
N GLN A 312 9.08 3.27 10.90
CA GLN A 312 8.45 2.11 11.49
C GLN A 312 6.99 2.02 11.04
N SER A 313 6.53 0.80 10.72
CA SER A 313 5.15 0.58 10.32
C SER A 313 4.18 0.94 11.44
N VAL A 314 3.07 1.59 11.11
CA VAL A 314 1.98 1.88 12.07
C VAL A 314 1.39 0.61 12.68
N LEU A 315 1.47 -0.53 11.99
CA LEU A 315 1.04 -1.84 12.51
C LEU A 315 1.91 -2.30 13.69
N VAL A 316 3.17 -1.87 13.72
CA VAL A 316 4.12 -2.15 14.81
C VAL A 316 4.04 -1.07 15.87
N GLU A 317 4.14 0.19 15.47
CA GLU A 317 4.23 1.34 16.39
C GLU A 317 2.92 1.55 17.18
N TYR A 318 1.79 1.60 16.50
CA TYR A 318 0.47 1.83 17.10
C TYR A 318 -0.32 0.54 17.26
N GLY A 319 -0.20 -0.38 16.31
CA GLY A 319 -0.85 -1.69 16.34
C GLY A 319 -0.23 -2.68 17.32
N ARG A 320 0.99 -2.45 17.79
CA ARG A 320 1.72 -3.27 18.77
C ARG A 320 1.90 -4.74 18.34
N ILE A 321 1.92 -4.99 17.03
CA ILE A 321 2.04 -6.35 16.50
C ILE A 321 3.53 -6.75 16.41
N PRO A 322 3.96 -7.82 17.10
CA PRO A 322 5.31 -8.33 16.97
C PRO A 322 5.55 -8.91 15.58
N GLN A 323 6.73 -8.64 15.04
CA GLN A 323 7.09 -9.12 13.72
C GLN A 323 7.76 -10.51 13.77
N PRO A 324 7.60 -11.35 12.73
CA PRO A 324 8.37 -12.59 12.62
C PRO A 324 9.87 -12.32 12.66
N THR A 325 10.63 -13.23 13.30
CA THR A 325 12.08 -13.11 13.46
C THR A 325 12.79 -12.81 12.15
N ALA A 326 12.42 -13.49 11.06
CA ALA A 326 13.05 -13.27 9.75
C ALA A 326 12.86 -11.85 9.21
N LEU A 327 11.71 -11.20 9.45
CA LEU A 327 11.52 -9.80 9.06
C LEU A 327 12.25 -8.86 10.03
N GLN A 328 12.24 -9.16 11.34
CA GLN A 328 12.95 -8.37 12.32
C GLN A 328 14.47 -8.37 12.05
N GLU A 329 15.05 -9.50 11.68
CA GLU A 329 16.45 -9.60 11.27
C GLU A 329 16.78 -8.71 10.06
N VAL A 330 15.88 -8.62 9.09
CA VAL A 330 16.02 -7.70 7.93
C VAL A 330 15.98 -6.24 8.39
N ILE A 331 15.06 -5.88 9.28
CA ILE A 331 14.94 -4.51 9.81
C ILE A 331 16.18 -4.14 10.62
N ASP A 332 16.64 -5.02 11.49
CA ASP A 332 17.80 -4.78 12.34
C ASP A 332 19.10 -4.59 11.52
N ALA A 333 19.27 -5.39 10.46
CA ALA A 333 20.44 -5.30 9.59
C ALA A 333 20.41 -4.10 8.65
N ASP A 334 19.29 -3.90 7.96
CA ASP A 334 19.20 -3.04 6.78
C ASP A 334 18.18 -1.91 6.90
N GLY A 335 17.43 -1.84 8.01
CA GLY A 335 16.48 -0.77 8.33
C GLY A 335 15.09 -0.92 7.69
N GLU A 336 14.27 0.09 7.94
CA GLU A 336 12.87 0.12 7.52
C GLU A 336 12.70 0.17 5.98
N GLY A 337 13.67 0.72 5.26
CA GLY A 337 13.68 0.67 3.79
C GLY A 337 13.71 -0.76 3.25
N ALA A 338 14.51 -1.62 3.88
CA ALA A 338 14.57 -3.05 3.55
C ALA A 338 13.25 -3.77 3.86
N ARG A 339 12.58 -3.42 4.98
CA ARG A 339 11.23 -3.91 5.30
C ARG A 339 10.25 -3.63 4.17
N VAL A 340 10.18 -2.37 3.72
CA VAL A 340 9.25 -1.98 2.63
C VAL A 340 9.53 -2.77 1.37
N VAL A 341 10.80 -2.91 0.98
CA VAL A 341 11.19 -3.70 -0.22
C VAL A 341 10.83 -5.17 -0.06
N ALA A 342 11.13 -5.78 1.08
CA ALA A 342 10.80 -7.18 1.36
C ALA A 342 9.29 -7.42 1.31
N MET A 343 8.52 -6.57 2.00
CA MET A 343 7.06 -6.69 2.06
C MET A 343 6.41 -6.44 0.69
N GLN A 344 6.88 -5.44 -0.08
CA GLN A 344 6.39 -5.23 -1.43
C GLN A 344 6.63 -6.45 -2.33
N ARG A 345 7.82 -7.08 -2.25
CA ARG A 345 8.13 -8.30 -3.02
C ARG A 345 7.26 -9.50 -2.62
N ILE A 346 6.82 -9.57 -1.36
CA ILE A 346 5.88 -10.62 -0.90
C ILE A 346 4.46 -10.34 -1.38
N LEU A 347 3.99 -9.10 -1.19
CA LEU A 347 2.59 -8.73 -1.36
C LEU A 347 2.22 -8.44 -2.82
N GLN A 348 3.13 -7.87 -3.60
CA GLN A 348 2.90 -7.52 -5.00
C GLN A 348 3.27 -8.69 -5.92
N ALA A 349 2.42 -8.97 -6.91
CA ALA A 349 2.60 -10.14 -7.77
C ALA A 349 3.87 -10.09 -8.63
N LEU A 350 4.11 -8.94 -9.25
CA LEU A 350 5.28 -8.66 -10.10
C LEU A 350 5.83 -7.30 -9.69
N SER A 351 6.80 -7.31 -8.80
CA SER A 351 7.36 -6.08 -8.25
C SER A 351 8.21 -5.31 -9.26
N ASP A 352 8.39 -4.02 -8.99
CA ASP A 352 9.33 -3.15 -9.70
C ASP A 352 10.76 -3.76 -9.63
N PRO A 353 11.43 -4.03 -10.75
CA PRO A 353 12.78 -4.58 -10.76
C PRO A 353 13.82 -3.65 -10.13
N PHE A 354 13.54 -2.34 -10.11
CA PHE A 354 14.41 -1.32 -9.55
C PHE A 354 14.26 -1.13 -8.03
N LEU A 355 13.48 -1.98 -7.34
CA LEU A 355 13.36 -1.92 -5.90
C LEU A 355 14.69 -2.17 -5.20
N GLY A 356 15.06 -1.25 -4.34
CA GLY A 356 16.22 -1.34 -3.45
C GLY A 356 16.04 -0.41 -2.26
N HIS A 357 17.01 -0.40 -1.37
CA HIS A 357 16.99 0.44 -0.17
C HIS A 357 18.36 1.06 0.11
N MET A 358 18.35 2.09 0.91
CA MET A 358 19.54 2.77 1.41
C MET A 358 19.20 3.46 2.71
N ARG A 359 20.22 3.81 3.49
CA ARG A 359 20.05 4.53 4.75
C ARG A 359 21.12 5.60 4.93
N ASN A 360 20.77 6.65 5.65
CA ASN A 360 21.73 7.62 6.15
C ASN A 360 21.59 7.75 7.69
N THR A 361 22.34 8.64 8.28
CA THR A 361 22.33 8.87 9.73
C THR A 361 20.99 9.37 10.29
N SER A 362 20.09 9.86 9.42
CA SER A 362 18.83 10.50 9.84
C SER A 362 17.57 9.75 9.40
N ALA A 363 17.66 8.83 8.43
CA ALA A 363 16.49 8.13 7.92
C ALA A 363 16.88 6.90 7.07
N ASP A 364 15.95 5.95 7.02
CA ASP A 364 15.95 4.83 6.09
C ASP A 364 15.11 5.17 4.86
N PHE A 365 15.50 4.64 3.70
CA PHE A 365 14.81 4.88 2.44
C PHE A 365 14.61 3.59 1.67
N TYR A 366 13.48 3.45 1.01
CA TYR A 366 13.33 2.55 -0.11
C TYR A 366 13.32 3.34 -1.41
N VAL A 367 13.74 2.70 -2.50
CA VAL A 367 13.86 3.31 -3.83
C VAL A 367 13.05 2.50 -4.82
N ARG A 368 12.28 3.18 -5.66
CA ARG A 368 11.50 2.58 -6.74
C ARG A 368 11.53 3.45 -8.00
N GLN A 369 11.12 2.90 -9.13
CA GLN A 369 10.94 3.70 -10.33
C GLN A 369 9.75 4.66 -10.18
N PHE A 370 9.91 5.90 -10.67
CA PHE A 370 8.86 6.92 -10.64
C PHE A 370 8.00 6.87 -11.89
N HIS A 371 6.68 6.79 -11.74
CA HIS A 371 5.68 6.84 -12.82
C HIS A 371 5.91 5.84 -13.96
N ASP A 372 6.08 4.56 -13.65
CA ASP A 372 6.07 3.54 -14.69
C ASP A 372 4.65 2.99 -14.90
N MET A 373 3.91 3.58 -15.85
CA MET A 373 2.51 3.28 -16.18
C MET A 373 1.59 3.28 -14.95
N LYS A 374 1.93 4.07 -13.91
CA LYS A 374 1.18 4.11 -12.65
C LYS A 374 -0.17 4.81 -12.84
N GLY A 375 -1.27 4.07 -12.62
CA GLY A 375 -2.63 4.56 -12.66
C GLY A 375 -3.40 4.23 -11.40
N SER A 376 -4.23 5.15 -10.93
CA SER A 376 -5.22 4.92 -9.90
C SER A 376 -6.62 5.04 -10.50
N ILE A 377 -7.57 4.34 -9.90
CA ILE A 377 -8.99 4.55 -10.18
C ILE A 377 -9.48 5.56 -9.15
N ASP A 378 -10.03 6.67 -9.64
CA ASP A 378 -10.71 7.61 -8.78
C ASP A 378 -12.11 7.05 -8.47
N VAL A 379 -12.30 6.68 -7.21
CA VAL A 379 -13.54 6.02 -6.77
C VAL A 379 -14.72 6.98 -6.72
N GLU A 380 -14.47 8.29 -6.62
CA GLU A 380 -15.51 9.31 -6.62
C GLU A 380 -16.11 9.48 -8.02
N ASP A 381 -15.34 9.23 -9.06
CA ASP A 381 -15.74 9.33 -10.48
C ASP A 381 -16.44 8.06 -11.03
N LEU A 382 -16.52 6.99 -10.23
CA LEU A 382 -17.13 5.73 -10.68
C LEU A 382 -18.66 5.81 -10.58
N ASP A 383 -19.35 5.25 -11.58
CA ASP A 383 -20.78 4.91 -11.46
C ASP A 383 -20.95 3.77 -10.41
N ASP A 384 -22.16 3.59 -9.88
CA ASP A 384 -22.43 2.63 -8.78
C ASP A 384 -22.04 1.19 -9.10
N GLY A 385 -22.36 0.67 -10.29
CA GLY A 385 -21.96 -0.67 -10.71
C GLY A 385 -20.45 -0.87 -10.74
N PRO A 386 -19.69 -0.04 -11.47
CA PRO A 386 -18.21 -0.02 -11.41
C PRO A 386 -17.62 0.14 -10.01
N PHE A 387 -18.22 0.96 -9.14
CA PHE A 387 -17.78 1.11 -7.74
C PHE A 387 -17.87 -0.20 -6.96
N ILE A 388 -19.01 -0.91 -7.07
CA ILE A 388 -19.20 -2.23 -6.44
C ILE A 388 -18.19 -3.25 -7.00
N THR A 389 -18.02 -3.28 -8.32
CA THR A 389 -17.06 -4.19 -8.99
C THR A 389 -15.62 -3.89 -8.59
N TYR A 390 -15.27 -2.62 -8.42
CA TYR A 390 -13.95 -2.20 -7.95
C TYR A 390 -13.69 -2.65 -6.53
N GLY A 391 -14.65 -2.50 -5.62
CA GLY A 391 -14.55 -3.04 -4.25
C GLY A 391 -14.26 -4.54 -4.24
N GLN A 392 -14.95 -5.31 -5.10
CA GLN A 392 -14.69 -6.75 -5.26
C GLN A 392 -13.25 -7.03 -5.73
N ALA A 393 -12.77 -6.28 -6.71
CA ALA A 393 -11.41 -6.43 -7.23
C ALA A 393 -10.36 -6.13 -6.15
N CYS A 394 -10.55 -5.08 -5.36
CA CYS A 394 -9.68 -4.76 -4.22
C CYS A 394 -9.65 -5.90 -3.18
N GLY A 395 -10.81 -6.45 -2.82
CA GLY A 395 -10.89 -7.60 -1.91
C GLY A 395 -10.17 -8.83 -2.44
N ALA A 396 -10.33 -9.15 -3.73
CA ALA A 396 -9.63 -10.26 -4.38
C ALA A 396 -8.10 -10.03 -4.45
N THR A 397 -7.67 -8.78 -4.63
CA THR A 397 -6.26 -8.40 -4.64
C THR A 397 -5.61 -8.59 -3.27
N ILE A 398 -6.28 -8.17 -2.18
CA ILE A 398 -5.81 -8.44 -0.80
C ILE A 398 -5.73 -9.96 -0.56
N ALA A 399 -6.73 -10.73 -1.00
CA ALA A 399 -6.72 -12.17 -0.85
C ALA A 399 -5.50 -12.81 -1.55
N ARG A 400 -5.16 -12.36 -2.76
CA ARG A 400 -3.95 -12.79 -3.47
C ARG A 400 -2.69 -12.45 -2.69
N ALA A 401 -2.58 -11.22 -2.17
CA ALA A 401 -1.44 -10.77 -1.38
C ALA A 401 -1.28 -11.60 -0.09
N HIS A 402 -2.34 -11.74 0.71
CA HIS A 402 -2.36 -12.53 1.94
C HIS A 402 -2.09 -14.03 1.69
N SER A 403 -2.47 -14.54 0.51
CA SER A 403 -2.25 -15.95 0.17
C SER A 403 -0.77 -16.35 0.09
N GLN A 404 0.15 -15.41 0.03
CA GLN A 404 1.59 -15.67 0.10
C GLN A 404 2.07 -16.04 1.51
N SER A 405 1.26 -15.80 2.53
CA SER A 405 1.57 -16.11 3.93
C SER A 405 1.37 -17.61 4.23
N LEU A 406 2.19 -18.14 5.15
CA LEU A 406 2.09 -19.53 5.59
C LEU A 406 0.74 -19.84 6.24
N THR A 407 0.13 -18.84 6.88
CA THR A 407 -1.15 -18.91 7.60
C THR A 407 -2.38 -18.71 6.71
N ALA A 408 -2.22 -18.51 5.41
CA ALA A 408 -3.31 -18.22 4.47
C ALA A 408 -4.44 -19.27 4.52
N THR A 409 -4.09 -20.55 4.67
CA THR A 409 -5.09 -21.64 4.78
C THR A 409 -5.84 -21.57 6.11
N GLU A 410 -5.20 -21.14 7.20
CA GLU A 410 -5.87 -20.90 8.48
C GLU A 410 -6.87 -19.73 8.35
N VAL A 411 -6.53 -18.67 7.60
CA VAL A 411 -7.46 -17.58 7.27
C VAL A 411 -8.69 -18.11 6.53
N ALA A 412 -8.50 -18.96 5.51
CA ALA A 412 -9.62 -19.57 4.79
C ALA A 412 -10.50 -20.42 5.72
N GLY A 413 -9.89 -21.22 6.61
CA GLY A 413 -10.58 -21.99 7.64
C GLY A 413 -11.39 -21.11 8.60
N TYR A 414 -10.81 -20.01 9.07
CA TYR A 414 -11.50 -19.05 9.93
C TYR A 414 -12.71 -18.42 9.24
N ILE A 415 -12.57 -18.00 8.00
CA ILE A 415 -13.64 -17.32 7.24
C ILE A 415 -14.78 -18.27 6.90
N GLY A 416 -14.48 -19.47 6.41
CA GLY A 416 -15.47 -20.41 5.87
C GLY A 416 -16.16 -19.83 4.63
N ASN A 417 -17.49 -19.84 4.58
CA ASN A 417 -18.25 -19.33 3.42
C ASN A 417 -18.33 -17.79 3.32
N GLY A 418 -17.74 -17.06 4.24
CA GLY A 418 -17.66 -15.59 4.23
C GLY A 418 -18.94 -14.84 4.63
N ARG A 419 -20.10 -15.50 4.75
CA ARG A 419 -21.41 -14.84 4.97
C ARG A 419 -21.48 -14.13 6.33
N VAL A 420 -21.09 -14.82 7.41
CA VAL A 420 -21.08 -14.25 8.76
C VAL A 420 -20.05 -13.12 8.87
N LEU A 421 -18.89 -13.32 8.24
CA LEU A 421 -17.84 -12.30 8.18
C LEU A 421 -18.33 -11.04 7.45
N GLY A 422 -19.00 -11.20 6.30
CA GLY A 422 -19.50 -10.06 5.51
C GLY A 422 -20.41 -9.15 6.33
N GLN A 423 -21.36 -9.75 7.07
CA GLN A 423 -22.27 -8.99 7.92
C GLN A 423 -21.52 -8.29 9.08
N ALA A 424 -20.64 -9.00 9.77
CA ALA A 424 -19.86 -8.42 10.87
C ALA A 424 -18.98 -7.25 10.41
N LEU A 425 -18.32 -7.38 9.25
CA LEU A 425 -17.48 -6.31 8.71
C LEU A 425 -18.28 -5.13 8.16
N LEU A 426 -19.50 -5.36 7.65
CA LEU A 426 -20.40 -4.26 7.27
C LEU A 426 -20.82 -3.44 8.50
N GLU A 427 -21.26 -4.11 9.56
CA GLU A 427 -21.63 -3.46 10.83
C GLU A 427 -20.45 -2.68 11.39
N TRP A 428 -19.27 -3.29 11.43
CA TRP A 428 -18.04 -2.64 11.89
C TRP A 428 -17.69 -1.42 11.03
N ALA A 429 -17.73 -1.54 9.69
CA ALA A 429 -17.34 -0.48 8.77
C ALA A 429 -18.24 0.74 8.88
N ARG A 430 -19.54 0.54 9.06
CA ARG A 430 -20.50 1.63 9.31
C ARG A 430 -20.22 2.33 10.64
N ALA A 431 -20.00 1.58 11.69
CA ALA A 431 -19.66 2.12 13.00
C ALA A 431 -18.32 2.88 12.97
N TYR A 432 -17.28 2.31 12.33
CA TYR A 432 -15.97 2.95 12.23
C TYR A 432 -15.97 4.18 11.34
N ALA A 433 -16.81 4.23 10.30
CA ALA A 433 -16.97 5.44 9.48
C ALA A 433 -17.50 6.62 10.31
N ALA A 434 -18.41 6.38 11.25
CA ALA A 434 -18.87 7.43 12.19
C ALA A 434 -17.75 7.90 13.12
N VAL A 435 -16.92 6.98 13.64
CA VAL A 435 -15.73 7.33 14.42
C VAL A 435 -14.76 8.18 13.61
N SER A 436 -14.43 7.76 12.38
CA SER A 436 -13.54 8.51 11.50
C SER A 436 -14.08 9.90 11.13
N LEU A 437 -15.40 10.04 10.98
CA LEU A 437 -16.02 11.35 10.75
C LEU A 437 -15.89 12.26 11.97
N ALA A 438 -16.12 11.76 13.16
CA ALA A 438 -15.94 12.53 14.41
C ALA A 438 -14.47 12.97 14.58
N ASP A 439 -13.50 12.08 14.28
CA ASP A 439 -12.08 12.41 14.29
C ASP A 439 -11.73 13.51 13.26
N TYR A 440 -12.33 13.45 12.07
CA TYR A 440 -12.18 14.47 11.03
C TYR A 440 -12.70 15.83 11.48
N GLU A 441 -13.88 15.87 12.11
CA GLU A 441 -14.47 17.10 12.64
C GLU A 441 -13.60 17.69 13.76
N ALA A 442 -13.12 16.87 14.70
CA ALA A 442 -12.19 17.27 15.73
C ALA A 442 -10.87 17.80 15.16
N PHE A 443 -10.32 17.12 14.14
CA PHE A 443 -9.11 17.57 13.44
C PHE A 443 -9.33 18.94 12.79
N ARG A 444 -10.43 19.14 12.06
CA ARG A 444 -10.75 20.44 11.45
C ARG A 444 -10.93 21.55 12.47
N ALA A 445 -11.52 21.25 13.61
CA ALA A 445 -11.70 22.22 14.67
C ALA A 445 -10.37 22.62 15.38
N SER A 446 -9.33 21.81 15.23
CA SER A 446 -7.99 22.05 15.78
C SER A 446 -7.05 22.85 14.89
N LEU A 447 -7.44 23.11 13.63
CA LEU A 447 -6.68 23.91 12.66
C LEU A 447 -6.94 25.41 12.83
#